data_97bf1a3dd40a10b121f000cb6b8e45a9
#
_entry.id   97bf1a3dd40a10b121f000cb6b8e45a9
#
_cell.length_a   1.000
_cell.length_b   1.000
_cell.length_c   1.000
_cell.angle_alpha   90.00
_cell.angle_beta   90.00
_cell.angle_gamma   90.00
#
_symmetry.space_group_name_H-M   'P 1'
#
loop_
_entity.id
_entity.type
_entity.pdbx_description
1 polymer ?
#
loop_
_entity_poly.entity_id
_entity_poly.type
_entity_poly.pdbx_seq_one_letter_code
_entity_poly.pdbx_strand_id
1 'polypeptide(L)'
;MRVGVIGSGRIGGTVAALLATAGHDVRIANSRGPASLRDLAAERLRPATVEEAAAHGEVVLVATPLAAYDALPRDALAGTVVVDAGNYYPSRDGQIGALDDDSTTSTEWLAAKLPGARVVKAFNTVHWEILRDKGDADAGDERLVVLVAGDDADAKQRVERLIEDIGFAPVDQGGLADGGRLQQPGAERYGKVLTLREALADTPS
;
A
#
# COMPACT_ATOMS: atom_id res chain seq x y z
N MET A 1 6.13 6.99 13.13
CA MET A 1 7.14 6.41 12.19
C MET A 1 7.47 7.40 11.09
N ARG A 2 8.60 7.23 10.42
CA ARG A 2 8.92 7.93 9.18
C ARG A 2 8.35 7.11 8.02
N VAL A 3 7.56 7.75 7.16
CA VAL A 3 6.90 7.08 6.04
C VAL A 3 7.24 7.80 4.73
N GLY A 4 7.70 7.02 3.74
CA GLY A 4 7.83 7.48 2.36
C GLY A 4 6.59 7.13 1.57
N VAL A 5 6.15 8.00 0.67
CA VAL A 5 5.05 7.70 -0.25
C VAL A 5 5.49 8.03 -1.68
N ILE A 6 5.54 7.02 -2.52
CA ILE A 6 5.87 7.15 -3.94
C ILE A 6 4.58 6.98 -4.75
N GLY A 7 4.11 8.06 -5.32
CA GLY A 7 2.82 8.17 -5.99
C GLY A 7 1.85 9.08 -5.23
N SER A 8 1.48 10.20 -5.82
CA SER A 8 0.57 11.22 -5.25
C SER A 8 -0.83 11.16 -5.86
N GLY A 9 -1.21 10.00 -6.39
CA GLY A 9 -2.56 9.74 -6.89
C GLY A 9 -3.59 9.64 -5.76
N ARG A 10 -4.81 9.21 -6.11
CA ARG A 10 -5.92 9.12 -5.14
C ARG A 10 -5.57 8.30 -3.91
N ILE A 11 -5.00 7.09 -4.06
CA ILE A 11 -4.60 6.24 -2.92
C ILE A 11 -3.40 6.85 -2.20
N GLY A 12 -2.28 7.09 -2.87
CA GLY A 12 -1.05 7.56 -2.22
C GLY A 12 -1.22 8.91 -1.54
N GLY A 13 -1.89 9.88 -2.17
CA GLY A 13 -2.18 11.18 -1.56
C GLY A 13 -3.09 11.07 -0.34
N THR A 14 -4.14 10.24 -0.41
CA THR A 14 -5.06 10.03 0.72
C THR A 14 -4.36 9.36 1.90
N VAL A 15 -3.65 8.26 1.68
CA VAL A 15 -2.93 7.54 2.75
C VAL A 15 -1.84 8.45 3.36
N ALA A 16 -1.11 9.22 2.53
CA ALA A 16 -0.10 10.17 3.03
C ALA A 16 -0.72 11.22 3.97
N ALA A 17 -1.87 11.80 3.61
CA ALA A 17 -2.56 12.79 4.43
C ALA A 17 -3.08 12.18 5.75
N LEU A 18 -3.67 11.00 5.70
CA LEU A 18 -4.15 10.28 6.89
C LEU A 18 -3.01 9.95 7.85
N LEU A 19 -1.90 9.40 7.35
CA LEU A 19 -0.73 9.08 8.16
C LEU A 19 -0.10 10.33 8.79
N ALA A 20 -0.03 11.44 8.05
CA ALA A 20 0.45 12.71 8.60
C ALA A 20 -0.47 13.24 9.72
N THR A 21 -1.79 13.11 9.54
CA THR A 21 -2.79 13.47 10.56
C THR A 21 -2.68 12.56 11.80
N ALA A 22 -2.38 11.28 11.62
CA ALA A 22 -2.11 10.32 12.70
C ALA A 22 -0.75 10.53 13.39
N GLY A 23 0.03 11.55 12.98
CA GLY A 23 1.27 11.96 13.65
C GLY A 23 2.56 11.35 13.09
N HIS A 24 2.50 10.68 11.93
CA HIS A 24 3.70 10.17 11.24
C HIS A 24 4.44 11.30 10.51
N ASP A 25 5.76 11.19 10.36
CA ASP A 25 6.58 12.08 9.52
C ASP A 25 6.60 11.54 8.09
N VAL A 26 5.85 12.18 7.19
CA VAL A 26 5.57 11.68 5.85
C VAL A 26 6.29 12.51 4.79
N ARG A 27 6.99 11.84 3.88
CA ARG A 27 7.48 12.44 2.62
C ARG A 27 6.73 11.83 1.45
N ILE A 28 6.14 12.71 0.60
CA ILE A 28 5.39 12.29 -0.58
C ILE A 28 6.09 12.73 -1.86
N ALA A 29 6.17 11.82 -2.82
CA ALA A 29 6.82 12.03 -4.10
C ALA A 29 5.96 11.62 -5.28
N ASN A 30 6.23 12.19 -6.45
CA ASN A 30 5.73 11.75 -7.74
C ASN A 30 6.77 12.00 -8.84
N SER A 31 6.47 11.54 -10.07
CA SER A 31 7.36 11.70 -11.24
C SER A 31 7.53 13.15 -11.72
N ARG A 32 6.66 14.09 -11.27
CA ARG A 32 6.72 15.52 -11.67
C ARG A 32 7.56 16.37 -10.72
N GLY A 33 8.07 15.75 -9.66
CA GLY A 33 8.91 16.39 -8.65
C GLY A 33 8.13 17.19 -7.58
N PRO A 34 8.85 17.59 -6.49
CA PRO A 34 8.24 18.14 -5.27
C PRO A 34 7.49 19.46 -5.50
N ALA A 35 7.87 20.26 -6.50
CA ALA A 35 7.18 21.51 -6.80
C ALA A 35 5.69 21.31 -7.17
N SER A 36 5.35 20.14 -7.77
CA SER A 36 3.97 19.78 -8.14
C SER A 36 3.11 19.35 -6.96
N LEU A 37 3.68 19.22 -5.77
CA LEU A 37 3.03 18.71 -4.56
C LEU A 37 2.91 19.76 -3.45
N ARG A 38 3.20 21.03 -3.76
CA ARG A 38 3.21 22.11 -2.75
C ARG A 38 1.87 22.28 -2.03
N ASP A 39 0.77 22.08 -2.76
CA ASP A 39 -0.59 22.20 -2.22
C ASP A 39 -0.97 21.04 -1.26
N LEU A 40 -0.20 19.96 -1.26
CA LEU A 40 -0.36 18.85 -0.31
C LEU A 40 0.49 19.03 0.95
N ALA A 41 1.37 20.04 0.98
CA ALA A 41 2.27 20.25 2.12
C ALA A 41 1.49 20.58 3.40
N ALA A 42 1.80 19.89 4.49
CA ALA A 42 1.27 20.10 5.82
C ALA A 42 2.39 19.95 6.86
N GLU A 43 2.10 20.17 8.13
CA GLU A 43 3.11 20.14 9.20
C GLU A 43 3.96 18.85 9.15
N ARG A 44 3.32 17.71 8.95
CA ARG A 44 3.96 16.39 8.92
C ARG A 44 3.94 15.71 7.53
N LEU A 45 3.49 16.41 6.49
CA LEU A 45 3.47 15.94 5.11
C LEU A 45 4.31 16.86 4.23
N ARG A 46 5.45 16.38 3.76
CA ARG A 46 6.41 17.18 2.99
C ARG A 46 6.62 16.63 1.60
N PRO A 47 6.48 17.45 0.54
CA PRO A 47 6.92 17.11 -0.79
C PRO A 47 8.41 16.76 -0.83
N ALA A 48 8.74 15.72 -1.61
CA ALA A 48 10.11 15.21 -1.76
C ALA A 48 10.33 14.67 -3.18
N THR A 49 11.58 14.38 -3.53
CA THR A 49 11.89 13.54 -4.69
C THR A 49 11.59 12.07 -4.36
N VAL A 50 11.55 11.22 -5.39
CA VAL A 50 11.31 9.78 -5.21
C VAL A 50 12.41 9.15 -4.35
N GLU A 51 13.67 9.53 -4.59
CA GLU A 51 14.84 9.08 -3.84
C GLU A 51 14.80 9.55 -2.37
N GLU A 52 14.42 10.81 -2.14
CA GLU A 52 14.28 11.36 -0.78
C GLU A 52 13.16 10.69 0.00
N ALA A 53 12.02 10.39 -0.64
CA ALA A 53 10.91 9.69 0.00
C ALA A 53 11.28 8.25 0.32
N ALA A 54 11.97 7.54 -0.60
CA ALA A 54 12.46 6.18 -0.38
C ALA A 54 13.47 6.11 0.77
N ALA A 55 14.47 6.99 0.79
CA ALA A 55 15.52 7.02 1.82
C ALA A 55 15.00 7.47 3.20
N HIS A 56 13.91 8.24 3.25
CA HIS A 56 13.32 8.71 4.50
C HIS A 56 12.56 7.63 5.24
N GLY A 57 11.81 6.78 4.50
CA GLY A 57 10.83 5.87 5.07
C GLY A 57 11.43 4.65 5.77
N GLU A 58 11.00 4.38 7.00
CA GLU A 58 11.08 3.06 7.62
C GLU A 58 10.07 2.10 6.98
N VAL A 59 8.98 2.67 6.46
CA VAL A 59 7.98 2.05 5.59
C VAL A 59 7.79 2.96 4.38
N VAL A 60 7.78 2.38 3.17
CA VAL A 60 7.57 3.13 1.92
C VAL A 60 6.35 2.58 1.18
N LEU A 61 5.32 3.41 1.04
CA LEU A 61 4.14 3.10 0.23
C LEU A 61 4.43 3.39 -1.25
N VAL A 62 4.27 2.39 -2.10
CA VAL A 62 4.29 2.49 -3.56
C VAL A 62 2.86 2.45 -4.07
N ALA A 63 2.36 3.59 -4.56
CA ALA A 63 1.02 3.79 -5.09
C ALA A 63 1.06 4.35 -6.52
N THR A 64 1.80 3.67 -7.38
CA THR A 64 2.01 4.02 -8.79
C THR A 64 1.45 2.92 -9.72
N PRO A 65 1.21 3.20 -11.00
CA PRO A 65 0.99 2.16 -12.00
C PRO A 65 2.18 1.19 -12.08
N LEU A 66 1.93 -0.08 -12.43
CA LEU A 66 2.98 -1.10 -12.52
C LEU A 66 4.09 -0.73 -13.51
N ALA A 67 3.76 -0.03 -14.58
CA ALA A 67 4.72 0.46 -15.57
C ALA A 67 5.83 1.36 -14.97
N ALA A 68 5.59 1.94 -13.79
CA ALA A 68 6.58 2.78 -13.10
C ALA A 68 7.52 1.98 -12.17
N TYR A 69 7.32 0.68 -11.96
CA TYR A 69 8.09 -0.11 -11.00
C TYR A 69 9.58 -0.23 -11.37
N ASP A 70 9.90 -0.21 -12.66
CA ASP A 70 11.31 -0.25 -13.12
C ASP A 70 12.10 1.01 -12.78
N ALA A 71 11.41 2.14 -12.54
CA ALA A 71 12.01 3.41 -12.15
C ALA A 71 12.11 3.61 -10.62
N LEU A 72 11.70 2.62 -9.81
CA LEU A 72 11.84 2.72 -8.36
C LEU A 72 13.31 2.69 -7.92
N PRO A 73 13.70 3.46 -6.90
CA PRO A 73 15.08 3.56 -6.42
C PRO A 73 15.45 2.31 -5.58
N ARG A 74 15.81 1.23 -6.26
CA ARG A 74 16.04 -0.11 -5.68
C ARG A 74 17.01 -0.09 -4.51
N ASP A 75 18.13 0.63 -4.65
CA ASP A 75 19.16 0.69 -3.63
C ASP A 75 18.68 1.37 -2.35
N ALA A 76 17.85 2.42 -2.48
CA ALA A 76 17.27 3.13 -1.34
C ALA A 76 16.14 2.32 -0.66
N LEU A 77 15.54 1.37 -1.37
CA LEU A 77 14.48 0.50 -0.86
C LEU A 77 15.01 -0.82 -0.28
N ALA A 78 16.29 -1.16 -0.49
CA ALA A 78 16.88 -2.37 0.06
C ALA A 78 16.84 -2.35 1.60
N GLY A 79 16.35 -3.43 2.22
CA GLY A 79 16.15 -3.55 3.68
C GLY A 79 14.93 -2.80 4.24
N THR A 80 14.22 -2.03 3.40
CA THR A 80 13.05 -1.26 3.80
C THR A 80 11.76 -2.10 3.69
N VAL A 81 10.77 -1.80 4.51
CA VAL A 81 9.41 -2.32 4.32
C VAL A 81 8.73 -1.54 3.20
N VAL A 82 8.36 -2.22 2.12
CA VAL A 82 7.70 -1.61 0.96
C VAL A 82 6.26 -2.08 0.89
N VAL A 83 5.31 -1.14 0.97
CA VAL A 83 3.88 -1.42 0.82
C VAL A 83 3.48 -1.24 -0.64
N ASP A 84 3.01 -2.30 -1.28
CA ASP A 84 2.45 -2.27 -2.64
C ASP A 84 0.94 -2.02 -2.60
N ALA A 85 0.51 -0.83 -3.01
CA ALA A 85 -0.90 -0.49 -3.23
C ALA A 85 -1.32 -0.58 -4.71
N GLY A 86 -0.48 -1.17 -5.55
CA GLY A 86 -0.72 -1.30 -6.98
C GLY A 86 -1.73 -2.41 -7.32
N ASN A 87 -2.37 -2.25 -8.46
CA ASN A 87 -3.19 -3.27 -9.11
C ASN A 87 -2.78 -3.40 -10.56
N TYR A 88 -2.73 -4.61 -11.07
CA TYR A 88 -2.48 -4.86 -12.48
C TYR A 88 -3.77 -4.70 -13.30
N TYR A 89 -3.69 -3.86 -14.33
CA TYR A 89 -4.73 -3.70 -15.34
C TYR A 89 -4.09 -3.72 -16.73
N PRO A 90 -4.25 -4.78 -17.53
CA PRO A 90 -3.63 -4.88 -18.87
C PRO A 90 -3.91 -3.69 -19.79
N SER A 91 -5.12 -3.10 -19.67
CA SER A 91 -5.50 -1.92 -20.45
C SER A 91 -4.72 -0.64 -20.11
N ARG A 92 -4.13 -0.56 -18.91
CA ARG A 92 -3.33 0.57 -18.41
C ARG A 92 -1.83 0.28 -18.46
N ASP A 93 -1.45 -0.93 -18.03
CA ASP A 93 -0.06 -1.28 -17.75
C ASP A 93 0.61 -2.04 -18.91
N GLY A 94 -0.18 -2.40 -19.95
CA GLY A 94 0.25 -3.31 -21.01
C GLY A 94 0.14 -4.77 -20.56
N GLN A 95 0.34 -5.70 -21.50
CA GLN A 95 0.34 -7.13 -21.21
C GLN A 95 1.65 -7.54 -20.55
N ILE A 96 1.55 -8.25 -19.42
CA ILE A 96 2.66 -8.83 -18.67
C ILE A 96 2.38 -10.32 -18.54
N GLY A 97 3.03 -11.16 -19.39
CA GLY A 97 2.70 -12.58 -19.55
C GLY A 97 2.55 -13.34 -18.23
N ALA A 98 3.48 -13.16 -17.29
CA ALA A 98 3.43 -13.83 -15.99
C ALA A 98 2.26 -13.37 -15.08
N LEU A 99 1.67 -12.20 -15.34
CA LEU A 99 0.46 -11.73 -14.65
C LEU A 99 -0.80 -12.12 -15.43
N ASP A 100 -0.71 -12.24 -16.75
CA ASP A 100 -1.82 -12.62 -17.62
C ASP A 100 -2.14 -14.13 -17.51
N ASP A 101 -1.13 -14.96 -17.23
CA ASP A 101 -1.26 -16.42 -17.04
C ASP A 101 -1.35 -16.85 -15.56
N ASP A 102 -1.45 -15.87 -14.64
CA ASP A 102 -1.53 -16.09 -13.20
C ASP A 102 -0.33 -16.88 -12.59
N SER A 103 0.82 -16.94 -13.26
CA SER A 103 2.02 -17.63 -12.73
C SER A 103 2.67 -16.88 -11.58
N THR A 104 2.38 -15.58 -11.42
CA THR A 104 2.80 -14.75 -10.29
C THR A 104 1.72 -13.71 -9.94
N THR A 105 1.82 -13.11 -8.76
CA THR A 105 0.99 -11.97 -8.38
C THR A 105 1.69 -10.65 -8.74
N SER A 106 0.92 -9.55 -8.85
CA SER A 106 1.49 -8.22 -9.13
C SER A 106 2.50 -7.79 -8.06
N THR A 107 2.31 -8.23 -6.82
CA THR A 107 3.20 -7.89 -5.70
C THR A 107 4.45 -8.76 -5.67
N GLU A 108 4.37 -10.06 -5.98
CA GLU A 108 5.56 -10.89 -6.21
C GLU A 108 6.41 -10.34 -7.38
N TRP A 109 5.74 -9.86 -8.44
CA TRP A 109 6.40 -9.22 -9.56
C TRP A 109 7.13 -7.93 -9.15
N LEU A 110 6.55 -7.12 -8.24
CA LEU A 110 7.25 -6.00 -7.62
C LEU A 110 8.42 -6.47 -6.75
N ALA A 111 8.21 -7.47 -5.89
CA ALA A 111 9.22 -8.01 -4.99
C ALA A 111 10.47 -8.51 -5.76
N ALA A 112 10.26 -9.15 -6.90
CA ALA A 112 11.35 -9.58 -7.78
C ALA A 112 12.17 -8.41 -8.35
N LYS A 113 11.58 -7.22 -8.48
CA LYS A 113 12.27 -5.99 -8.93
C LYS A 113 13.00 -5.25 -7.81
N LEU A 114 12.69 -5.53 -6.55
CA LEU A 114 13.22 -4.85 -5.37
C LEU A 114 13.98 -5.83 -4.46
N PRO A 115 15.12 -6.38 -4.91
CA PRO A 115 15.87 -7.35 -4.11
C PRO A 115 16.28 -6.75 -2.78
N GLY A 116 16.03 -7.50 -1.70
CA GLY A 116 16.30 -7.07 -0.33
C GLY A 116 15.20 -6.20 0.32
N ALA A 117 14.21 -5.71 -0.40
CA ALA A 117 13.03 -5.09 0.20
C ALA A 117 12.10 -6.14 0.83
N ARG A 118 11.44 -5.77 1.91
CA ARG A 118 10.40 -6.60 2.56
C ARG A 118 9.04 -6.11 2.11
N VAL A 119 8.49 -6.77 1.06
CA VAL A 119 7.29 -6.30 0.39
C VAL A 119 6.03 -6.80 1.08
N VAL A 120 5.06 -5.91 1.24
CA VAL A 120 3.73 -6.18 1.82
C VAL A 120 2.67 -5.60 0.89
N LYS A 121 1.65 -6.38 0.56
CA LYS A 121 0.47 -5.94 -0.19
C LYS A 121 -0.54 -5.33 0.77
N ALA A 122 -0.96 -4.08 0.53
CA ALA A 122 -2.05 -3.45 1.29
C ALA A 122 -2.63 -2.23 0.54
N PHE A 123 -3.81 -1.75 0.97
CA PHE A 123 -4.53 -0.57 0.44
C PHE A 123 -5.06 -0.68 -0.99
N ASN A 124 -4.76 -1.73 -1.71
CA ASN A 124 -5.13 -1.90 -3.12
C ASN A 124 -6.60 -2.30 -3.34
N THR A 125 -7.27 -2.80 -2.30
CA THR A 125 -8.67 -3.30 -2.37
C THR A 125 -9.69 -2.28 -1.90
N VAL A 126 -9.28 -1.19 -1.25
CA VAL A 126 -10.17 -0.18 -0.67
C VAL A 126 -10.20 1.06 -1.55
N HIS A 127 -11.41 1.54 -1.84
CA HIS A 127 -11.57 2.78 -2.62
C HIS A 127 -11.06 4.00 -1.83
N TRP A 128 -10.42 4.94 -2.49
CA TRP A 128 -9.77 6.08 -1.84
C TRP A 128 -10.74 6.98 -1.04
N GLU A 129 -12.02 7.09 -1.45
CA GLU A 129 -13.04 7.84 -0.72
C GLU A 129 -13.39 7.17 0.61
N ILE A 130 -13.41 5.84 0.64
CA ILE A 130 -13.61 5.08 1.88
C ILE A 130 -12.42 5.30 2.82
N LEU A 131 -11.18 5.23 2.31
CA LEU A 131 -9.99 5.54 3.10
C LEU A 131 -10.07 6.95 3.69
N ARG A 132 -10.47 7.94 2.89
CA ARG A 132 -10.57 9.33 3.32
C ARG A 132 -11.62 9.56 4.41
N ASP A 133 -12.79 8.93 4.29
CA ASP A 133 -13.99 9.34 5.02
C ASP A 133 -14.44 8.36 6.12
N LYS A 134 -13.91 7.14 6.17
CA LYS A 134 -14.47 6.04 6.95
C LYS A 134 -13.53 5.42 7.99
N GLY A 135 -12.32 5.96 8.17
CA GLY A 135 -11.45 5.53 9.27
C GLY A 135 -12.05 5.93 10.62
N ASP A 136 -12.23 4.95 11.53
CA ASP A 136 -12.77 5.16 12.87
C ASP A 136 -12.12 4.17 13.86
N ALA A 137 -11.14 4.63 14.61
CA ALA A 137 -10.39 3.81 15.56
C ALA A 137 -11.27 3.30 16.72
N ASP A 138 -12.36 4.00 17.05
CA ASP A 138 -13.23 3.69 18.16
C ASP A 138 -14.37 2.72 17.80
N ALA A 139 -14.53 2.38 16.52
CA ALA A 139 -15.61 1.53 16.01
C ALA A 139 -15.47 0.03 16.40
N GLY A 140 -14.38 -0.39 17.05
CA GLY A 140 -14.18 -1.79 17.45
C GLY A 140 -14.23 -2.75 16.27
N ASP A 141 -15.08 -3.78 16.33
CA ASP A 141 -15.27 -4.77 15.27
C ASP A 141 -16.04 -4.26 14.05
N GLU A 142 -16.61 -3.05 14.13
CA GLU A 142 -17.24 -2.37 13.01
C GLU A 142 -16.22 -1.55 12.17
N ARG A 143 -14.94 -1.50 12.56
CA ARG A 143 -13.89 -0.90 11.73
C ARG A 143 -13.85 -1.58 10.36
N LEU A 144 -13.71 -0.76 9.33
CA LEU A 144 -13.54 -1.28 7.97
C LEU A 144 -12.15 -1.90 7.80
N VAL A 145 -12.10 -2.95 7.00
CA VAL A 145 -10.91 -3.77 6.82
C VAL A 145 -10.01 -3.23 5.71
N VAL A 146 -8.70 -3.26 5.97
CA VAL A 146 -7.65 -3.23 4.94
C VAL A 146 -6.95 -4.58 4.95
N LEU A 147 -7.01 -5.28 3.82
CA LEU A 147 -6.36 -6.58 3.67
C LEU A 147 -4.83 -6.40 3.57
N VAL A 148 -4.09 -7.33 4.20
CA VAL A 148 -2.63 -7.35 4.23
C VAL A 148 -2.13 -8.71 3.77
N ALA A 149 -1.09 -8.76 2.92
CA ALA A 149 -0.37 -10.00 2.60
C ALA A 149 1.13 -9.73 2.50
N GLY A 150 1.95 -10.69 2.95
CA GLY A 150 3.40 -10.54 2.93
C GLY A 150 4.10 -11.75 3.56
N ASP A 151 5.33 -12.00 3.15
CA ASP A 151 6.10 -13.15 3.59
C ASP A 151 6.93 -12.87 4.87
N ASP A 152 7.11 -11.60 5.22
CA ASP A 152 7.84 -11.15 6.41
C ASP A 152 6.85 -10.67 7.48
N ALA A 153 6.78 -11.39 8.61
CA ALA A 153 5.84 -11.11 9.70
C ALA A 153 6.08 -9.74 10.37
N ASP A 154 7.36 -9.34 10.55
CA ASP A 154 7.69 -8.04 11.15
C ASP A 154 7.31 -6.88 10.20
N ALA A 155 7.48 -7.08 8.90
CA ALA A 155 7.04 -6.11 7.89
C ALA A 155 5.52 -5.95 7.90
N LYS A 156 4.76 -7.06 7.90
CA LYS A 156 3.29 -7.02 8.03
C LYS A 156 2.88 -6.27 9.28
N GLN A 157 3.43 -6.60 10.44
CA GLN A 157 3.08 -5.95 11.72
C GLN A 157 3.31 -4.42 11.69
N ARG A 158 4.35 -3.93 11.00
CA ARG A 158 4.57 -2.48 10.83
C ARG A 158 3.50 -1.84 9.97
N VAL A 159 3.07 -2.52 8.91
CA VAL A 159 2.00 -2.05 8.02
C VAL A 159 0.64 -2.08 8.72
N GLU A 160 0.37 -3.13 9.48
CA GLU A 160 -0.85 -3.27 10.29
C GLU A 160 -1.01 -2.11 11.28
N ARG A 161 0.07 -1.71 11.97
CA ARG A 161 0.05 -0.53 12.85
C ARG A 161 -0.30 0.75 12.11
N LEU A 162 0.23 0.96 10.90
CA LEU A 162 -0.11 2.13 10.09
C LEU A 162 -1.59 2.14 9.69
N ILE A 163 -2.15 0.96 9.42
CA ILE A 163 -3.58 0.78 9.11
C ILE A 163 -4.43 1.10 10.34
N GLU A 164 -4.04 0.61 11.52
CA GLU A 164 -4.72 0.90 12.78
C GLU A 164 -4.66 2.39 13.15
N ASP A 165 -3.50 3.02 13.00
CA ASP A 165 -3.28 4.43 13.30
C ASP A 165 -4.17 5.38 12.47
N ILE A 166 -4.65 4.93 11.31
CA ILE A 166 -5.60 5.67 10.47
C ILE A 166 -7.05 5.19 10.59
N GLY A 167 -7.35 4.37 11.64
CA GLY A 167 -8.71 3.99 12.02
C GLY A 167 -9.30 2.79 11.28
N PHE A 168 -8.49 1.97 10.59
CA PHE A 168 -8.92 0.74 9.93
C PHE A 168 -8.48 -0.50 10.69
N ALA A 169 -9.08 -1.65 10.36
CA ALA A 169 -8.69 -2.94 10.88
C ALA A 169 -7.83 -3.70 9.85
N PRO A 170 -6.56 -4.06 10.15
CA PRO A 170 -5.80 -4.93 9.27
C PRO A 170 -6.31 -6.37 9.36
N VAL A 171 -6.37 -7.06 8.22
CA VAL A 171 -6.66 -8.50 8.16
C VAL A 171 -5.60 -9.19 7.31
N ASP A 172 -4.78 -10.01 7.97
CA ASP A 172 -3.72 -10.79 7.33
C ASP A 172 -4.31 -11.92 6.46
N GLN A 173 -3.91 -11.94 5.19
CA GLN A 173 -4.32 -12.94 4.19
C GLN A 173 -3.22 -13.96 3.92
N GLY A 174 -2.10 -13.93 4.64
CA GLY A 174 -0.97 -14.82 4.44
C GLY A 174 0.15 -14.24 3.58
N GLY A 175 0.83 -15.10 2.81
CA GLY A 175 1.97 -14.73 1.96
C GLY A 175 1.60 -13.94 0.71
N LEU A 176 2.64 -13.47 -0.01
CA LEU A 176 2.44 -12.71 -1.25
C LEU A 176 1.79 -13.55 -2.36
N ALA A 177 2.13 -14.83 -2.45
CA ALA A 177 1.59 -15.72 -3.48
C ALA A 177 0.09 -15.99 -3.27
N ASP A 178 -0.29 -16.48 -2.10
CA ASP A 178 -1.67 -16.88 -1.80
C ASP A 178 -2.52 -15.69 -1.40
N GLY A 179 -2.12 -14.95 -0.37
CA GLY A 179 -2.83 -13.78 0.14
C GLY A 179 -2.84 -12.61 -0.84
N GLY A 180 -1.75 -12.39 -1.57
CA GLY A 180 -1.68 -11.40 -2.63
C GLY A 180 -2.67 -11.67 -3.76
N ARG A 181 -2.88 -12.94 -4.11
CA ARG A 181 -3.85 -13.38 -5.14
C ARG A 181 -5.30 -13.06 -4.73
N LEU A 182 -5.64 -13.22 -3.45
CA LEU A 182 -6.97 -12.88 -2.93
C LEU A 182 -7.29 -11.39 -3.01
N GLN A 183 -6.28 -10.55 -3.22
CA GLN A 183 -6.41 -9.09 -3.27
C GLN A 183 -6.33 -8.53 -4.70
N GLN A 184 -6.15 -9.38 -5.72
CA GLN A 184 -6.06 -8.93 -7.12
C GLN A 184 -7.43 -8.54 -7.70
N PRO A 185 -7.47 -7.66 -8.72
CA PRO A 185 -8.68 -7.39 -9.47
C PRO A 185 -9.34 -8.67 -9.97
N GLY A 186 -10.63 -8.85 -9.73
CA GLY A 186 -11.39 -10.05 -10.05
C GLY A 186 -11.45 -11.09 -8.92
N ALA A 187 -10.62 -10.99 -7.89
CA ALA A 187 -10.73 -11.86 -6.71
C ALA A 187 -11.99 -11.53 -5.88
N GLU A 188 -12.46 -12.51 -5.13
CA GLU A 188 -13.74 -12.41 -4.42
C GLU A 188 -13.81 -11.23 -3.43
N ARG A 189 -12.71 -10.92 -2.75
CA ARG A 189 -12.63 -9.84 -1.75
C ARG A 189 -12.22 -8.48 -2.34
N TYR A 190 -11.86 -8.44 -3.62
CA TYR A 190 -11.43 -7.20 -4.26
C TYR A 190 -12.60 -6.19 -4.36
N GLY A 191 -12.36 -4.97 -3.84
CA GLY A 191 -13.36 -3.89 -3.87
C GLY A 191 -14.56 -4.08 -2.94
N LYS A 192 -14.60 -5.16 -2.14
CA LYS A 192 -15.60 -5.31 -1.08
C LYS A 192 -15.23 -4.45 0.11
N VAL A 193 -16.24 -3.79 0.67
CA VAL A 193 -16.15 -3.06 1.92
C VAL A 193 -16.66 -3.97 3.02
N LEU A 194 -15.77 -4.47 3.85
CA LEU A 194 -16.09 -5.39 4.95
C LEU A 194 -15.73 -4.74 6.28
N THR A 195 -16.53 -4.99 7.29
CA THR A 195 -16.15 -4.76 8.69
C THR A 195 -15.23 -5.88 9.17
N LEU A 196 -14.50 -5.65 10.25
CA LEU A 196 -13.67 -6.71 10.88
C LEU A 196 -14.53 -7.92 11.27
N ARG A 197 -15.72 -7.69 11.82
CA ARG A 197 -16.68 -8.76 12.16
C ARG A 197 -17.04 -9.64 10.96
N GLU A 198 -17.36 -9.02 9.83
CA GLU A 198 -17.69 -9.75 8.60
C GLU A 198 -16.48 -10.51 8.05
N ALA A 199 -15.32 -9.88 8.04
CA ALA A 199 -14.10 -10.50 7.53
C ALA A 199 -13.67 -11.73 8.36
N LEU A 200 -13.88 -11.72 9.68
CA LEU A 200 -13.59 -12.85 10.56
C LEU A 200 -14.62 -13.98 10.42
N ALA A 201 -15.88 -13.65 10.14
CA ALA A 201 -16.93 -14.67 9.93
C ALA A 201 -16.73 -15.45 8.61
N ASP A 202 -16.12 -14.82 7.60
CA ASP A 202 -15.84 -15.42 6.28
C ASP A 202 -14.54 -16.25 6.23
N THR A 203 -13.81 -16.37 7.34
CA THR A 203 -12.57 -17.17 7.39
C THR A 203 -12.95 -18.65 7.61
N PRO A 204 -12.68 -19.56 6.66
CA PRO A 204 -12.93 -20.99 6.89
C PRO A 204 -12.05 -21.50 8.04
N SER A 205 -12.67 -22.24 8.95
CA SER A 205 -12.06 -22.89 10.10
C SER A 205 -11.05 -23.96 9.69
#